data_098cc38212a79f02edf16d6e2aed5548
#
_entry.id   098cc38212a79f02edf16d6e2aed5548
#
_cell.length_a   1.000
_cell.length_b   1.000
_cell.length_c   1.000
_cell.angle_alpha   90.00
_cell.angle_beta   90.00
_cell.angle_gamma   90.00
#
_symmetry.space_group_name_H-M   'P 1'
#
loop_
_entity.id
_entity.type
_entity.pdbx_description
1 polymer ?
#
loop_
_entity_poly.entity_id
_entity_poly.type
_entity_poly.pdbx_seq_one_letter_code
_entity_poly.pdbx_strand_id
1 'polypeptide(L)'
;ATVMYMQDDAWSGVDTDHVKLWNVAIDWDTPNDSEVSAAVELTTTPFVSVFDGGSFSNLPQPDGGIAIDALQATIMNQAQFRKFSNYNSALFNFVVDVDGSSTKQAGIRWYELRQTADGEPWEIFQEGTYTAPDNRHAWNASLIMDVRGNIGMGYSGMSSDNSSDSQVRVGSYYTGRFAQDPINVMTLEEGIIVEGDANIPGTRYGDYSKIDLDPDNDKKFWFINEVMSGGRKNIAGVFQIASNFNNDLAIISIDTPFSGVLSTNQSVTVTIQNLGEADVSGFDVSYQIGNNVEVIETYSETITSGSIAQYTFTTTADLSTEGETYTITSSSLLNGDEDPTND
;
A
#
# COMPACT_ATOMS: atom_id res chain seq x y z
N ALA A 1 -7.40 12.16 -10.61
CA ALA A 1 -6.28 11.83 -9.69
C ALA A 1 -6.58 12.37 -8.31
N THR A 2 -6.11 11.70 -7.25
CA THR A 2 -6.21 12.17 -5.86
C THR A 2 -4.85 12.71 -5.41
N VAL A 3 -4.84 13.89 -4.79
CA VAL A 3 -3.66 14.51 -4.18
C VAL A 3 -3.88 14.49 -2.66
N MET A 4 -2.84 14.17 -1.91
CA MET A 4 -2.89 14.04 -0.45
C MET A 4 -1.88 14.97 0.21
N TYR A 5 -2.26 15.49 1.39
CA TYR A 5 -1.41 16.31 2.22
C TYR A 5 -1.72 16.07 3.70
N MET A 6 -0.71 15.96 4.54
CA MET A 6 -0.89 15.85 5.99
C MET A 6 -0.88 17.22 6.66
N GLN A 7 -1.60 17.39 7.75
CA GLN A 7 -1.56 18.61 8.59
C GLN A 7 -1.52 18.25 10.07
N ASP A 8 -0.56 18.83 10.77
CA ASP A 8 -0.28 18.66 12.18
C ASP A 8 -0.88 19.85 12.96
N ASP A 9 -1.53 19.62 14.09
CA ASP A 9 -2.18 20.64 14.91
C ASP A 9 -1.17 21.62 15.58
N ALA A 10 0.11 21.25 15.58
CA ALA A 10 1.17 22.19 15.98
C ALA A 10 1.41 23.31 14.95
N TRP A 11 0.83 23.23 13.75
CA TRP A 11 1.00 24.25 12.72
C TRP A 11 -0.01 25.38 12.86
N SER A 12 0.43 26.59 12.52
CA SER A 12 -0.43 27.77 12.62
C SER A 12 -1.68 27.65 11.75
N GLY A 13 -2.86 27.73 12.37
CA GLY A 13 -4.15 27.65 11.69
C GLY A 13 -4.66 26.22 11.45
N VAL A 14 -4.07 25.22 12.10
CA VAL A 14 -4.53 23.85 12.13
C VAL A 14 -5.02 23.52 13.54
N ASP A 15 -6.30 23.17 13.65
CA ASP A 15 -6.94 22.93 14.95
C ASP A 15 -6.87 21.44 15.39
N THR A 16 -6.70 20.53 14.44
CA THR A 16 -6.64 19.07 14.66
C THR A 16 -5.77 18.41 13.61
N ASP A 17 -5.12 17.32 13.97
CA ASP A 17 -4.39 16.48 13.02
C ASP A 17 -5.32 15.87 11.99
N HIS A 18 -4.98 16.00 10.74
CA HIS A 18 -5.79 15.46 9.64
C HIS A 18 -5.00 15.26 8.35
N VAL A 19 -5.60 14.48 7.46
CA VAL A 19 -5.16 14.33 6.07
C VAL A 19 -6.13 15.09 5.16
N LYS A 20 -5.62 15.92 4.27
CA LYS A 20 -6.37 16.61 3.22
C LYS A 20 -6.28 15.85 1.91
N LEU A 21 -7.40 15.78 1.22
CA LEU A 21 -7.53 15.13 -0.08
C LEU A 21 -8.17 16.08 -1.07
N TRP A 22 -7.64 16.11 -2.29
CA TRP A 22 -8.23 16.81 -3.44
C TRP A 22 -8.36 15.84 -4.59
N ASN A 23 -9.48 15.89 -5.28
CA ASN A 23 -9.65 15.22 -6.56
C ASN A 23 -9.33 16.18 -7.71
N VAL A 24 -8.45 15.74 -8.59
CA VAL A 24 -8.09 16.47 -9.81
C VAL A 24 -8.71 15.75 -10.99
N ALA A 25 -9.70 16.36 -11.62
CA ALA A 25 -10.30 15.90 -12.86
C ALA A 25 -9.65 16.66 -14.03
N ILE A 26 -8.98 15.93 -14.91
CA ILE A 26 -8.33 16.51 -16.09
C ILE A 26 -9.21 16.21 -17.30
N ASP A 27 -9.70 17.26 -17.96
CA ASP A 27 -10.33 17.16 -19.27
C ASP A 27 -9.25 17.30 -20.35
N TRP A 28 -8.97 16.20 -21.05
CA TRP A 28 -7.94 16.16 -22.09
C TRP A 28 -8.43 16.74 -23.43
N ASP A 29 -9.74 16.80 -23.64
CA ASP A 29 -10.33 17.36 -24.85
C ASP A 29 -10.51 18.88 -24.71
N THR A 30 -10.92 19.34 -23.52
CA THR A 30 -11.10 20.75 -23.19
C THR A 30 -10.32 21.09 -21.90
N PRO A 31 -9.00 21.28 -21.95
CA PRO A 31 -8.17 21.46 -20.75
C PRO A 31 -8.60 22.57 -19.79
N ASN A 32 -9.31 23.59 -20.29
CA ASN A 32 -9.85 24.68 -19.46
C ASN A 32 -11.03 24.24 -18.57
N ASP A 33 -11.63 23.08 -18.85
CA ASP A 33 -12.73 22.51 -18.06
C ASP A 33 -12.19 21.53 -16.97
N SER A 34 -10.86 21.41 -16.88
CA SER A 34 -10.23 20.67 -15.80
C SER A 34 -10.49 21.31 -14.43
N GLU A 35 -10.81 20.49 -13.45
CA GLU A 35 -11.23 20.96 -12.12
C GLU A 35 -10.39 20.33 -10.99
N VAL A 36 -10.24 21.09 -9.89
CA VAL A 36 -9.73 20.61 -8.61
C VAL A 36 -10.86 20.77 -7.59
N SER A 37 -11.22 19.68 -6.91
CA SER A 37 -12.28 19.70 -5.90
C SER A 37 -11.93 20.62 -4.72
N ALA A 38 -12.91 20.96 -3.90
CA ALA A 38 -12.66 21.41 -2.55
C ALA A 38 -11.89 20.32 -1.77
N ALA A 39 -11.08 20.75 -0.80
CA ALA A 39 -10.39 19.80 0.09
C ALA A 39 -11.41 19.02 0.94
N VAL A 40 -11.18 17.72 1.07
CA VAL A 40 -11.83 16.86 2.06
C VAL A 40 -10.82 16.61 3.18
N GLU A 41 -11.21 16.84 4.43
CA GLU A 41 -10.38 16.62 5.61
C GLU A 41 -10.80 15.34 6.32
N LEU A 42 -9.87 14.41 6.48
CA LEU A 42 -10.05 13.19 7.25
C LEU A 42 -9.30 13.35 8.57
N THR A 43 -10.04 13.51 9.66
CA THR A 43 -9.48 13.60 11.01
C THR A 43 -8.78 12.30 11.38
N THR A 44 -7.57 12.40 11.92
CA THR A 44 -6.72 11.27 12.31
C THR A 44 -6.60 11.18 13.81
N THR A 45 -6.03 10.09 14.32
CA THR A 45 -5.52 10.10 15.69
C THR A 45 -4.31 11.02 15.78
N PRO A 46 -4.09 11.72 16.92
CA PRO A 46 -3.01 12.70 17.07
C PRO A 46 -1.62 12.15 16.75
N PHE A 47 -0.77 12.99 16.16
CA PHE A 47 0.62 12.70 15.88
C PHE A 47 1.48 13.97 16.02
N VAL A 48 2.80 13.80 16.14
CA VAL A 48 3.78 14.91 16.12
C VAL A 48 4.70 14.68 14.92
N SER A 49 4.56 15.50 13.89
CA SER A 49 5.35 15.37 12.66
C SER A 49 6.57 16.26 12.59
N VAL A 50 6.77 17.13 13.58
CA VAL A 50 7.86 18.12 13.61
C VAL A 50 8.81 17.82 14.74
N PHE A 51 10.07 17.54 14.39
CA PHE A 51 11.16 17.36 15.31
C PHE A 51 11.87 18.71 15.58
N ASP A 52 12.20 19.01 16.83
CA ASP A 52 13.01 20.17 17.21
C ASP A 52 12.57 21.51 16.61
N GLY A 53 11.26 21.71 16.48
CA GLY A 53 10.73 22.95 15.89
C GLY A 53 11.12 23.15 14.43
N GLY A 54 11.38 22.07 13.69
CA GLY A 54 11.66 22.09 12.26
C GLY A 54 13.15 22.08 11.89
N SER A 55 14.03 21.69 12.80
CA SER A 55 15.46 21.49 12.49
C SER A 55 15.68 20.37 11.46
N PHE A 56 16.67 20.50 10.59
CA PHE A 56 17.12 19.46 9.66
C PHE A 56 18.23 18.55 10.24
N SER A 57 18.47 18.56 11.54
CA SER A 57 19.47 17.74 12.23
C SER A 57 18.79 17.04 13.42
N ASN A 58 17.87 16.13 13.13
CA ASN A 58 16.92 15.60 14.11
C ASN A 58 17.39 14.32 14.77
N LEU A 59 17.94 13.38 14.01
CA LEU A 59 18.24 12.01 14.45
C LEU A 59 19.74 11.87 14.70
N PRO A 60 20.21 11.93 15.96
CA PRO A 60 21.61 11.75 16.29
C PRO A 60 22.07 10.35 15.91
N GLN A 61 23.21 10.24 15.23
CA GLN A 61 23.82 8.95 14.92
C GLN A 61 24.66 8.45 16.11
N PRO A 62 24.85 7.12 16.21
CA PRO A 62 25.74 6.52 17.23
C PRO A 62 27.14 7.16 17.29
N ASP A 63 27.78 7.08 18.45
CA ASP A 63 29.16 7.58 18.70
C ASP A 63 29.39 9.05 18.33
N GLY A 64 28.38 9.90 18.50
CA GLY A 64 28.48 11.33 18.21
C GLY A 64 28.59 11.67 16.72
N GLY A 65 28.08 10.80 15.85
CA GLY A 65 27.96 11.09 14.43
C GLY A 65 27.06 12.32 14.17
N ILE A 66 27.18 12.91 12.98
CA ILE A 66 26.37 14.06 12.56
C ILE A 66 24.90 13.64 12.54
N ALA A 67 24.02 14.44 13.16
CA ALA A 67 22.59 14.12 13.16
C ALA A 67 21.99 14.17 11.74
N ILE A 68 21.14 13.18 11.44
CA ILE A 68 20.49 13.01 10.13
C ILE A 68 19.17 13.76 10.11
N ASP A 69 18.81 14.31 8.95
CA ASP A 69 17.49 14.85 8.68
C ASP A 69 16.46 13.69 8.62
N ALA A 70 15.42 13.79 9.45
CA ALA A 70 14.31 12.80 9.46
C ALA A 70 13.39 12.94 8.24
N LEU A 71 13.55 13.97 7.42
CA LEU A 71 12.63 14.37 6.35
C LEU A 71 11.19 14.55 6.90
N GLN A 72 11.09 15.38 7.94
CA GLN A 72 9.88 15.62 8.70
C GLN A 72 8.82 16.40 7.92
N ALA A 73 7.58 16.37 8.40
CA ALA A 73 6.45 17.16 7.90
C ALA A 73 6.14 16.97 6.41
N THR A 74 6.38 15.79 5.87
CA THR A 74 6.08 15.46 4.47
C THR A 74 5.66 14.00 4.32
N ILE A 75 4.67 13.78 3.45
CA ILE A 75 4.30 12.41 3.03
C ILE A 75 5.46 11.83 2.21
N MET A 76 5.87 10.60 2.55
CA MET A 76 6.93 9.89 1.85
C MET A 76 6.50 9.49 0.44
N ASN A 77 7.48 9.24 -0.40
CA ASN A 77 7.30 8.78 -1.78
C ASN A 77 6.75 7.37 -1.78
N GLN A 78 5.71 7.11 -2.42
CA GLN A 78 4.55 7.82 -2.95
C GLN A 78 3.31 7.14 -2.36
N ALA A 79 2.12 7.74 -2.45
CA ALA A 79 0.89 7.02 -2.15
C ALA A 79 0.70 5.90 -3.19
N GLN A 80 0.53 4.66 -2.74
CA GLN A 80 0.15 3.55 -3.61
C GLN A 80 -1.37 3.51 -3.73
N PHE A 81 -1.88 3.37 -4.95
CA PHE A 81 -3.27 3.03 -5.22
C PHE A 81 -3.37 1.57 -5.67
N ARG A 82 -4.34 0.84 -5.12
CA ARG A 82 -4.69 -0.51 -5.56
C ARG A 82 -6.20 -0.69 -5.64
N LYS A 83 -6.66 -1.34 -6.70
CA LYS A 83 -8.06 -1.65 -6.91
C LYS A 83 -8.30 -3.15 -6.66
N PHE A 84 -9.24 -3.45 -5.78
CA PHE A 84 -9.78 -4.78 -5.53
C PHE A 84 -11.20 -4.89 -6.09
N SER A 85 -11.77 -6.08 -6.10
CA SER A 85 -13.12 -6.33 -6.64
C SER A 85 -14.21 -5.53 -5.92
N ASN A 86 -14.05 -5.25 -4.63
CA ASN A 86 -15.07 -4.64 -3.77
C ASN A 86 -14.64 -3.35 -3.06
N TYR A 87 -13.41 -2.88 -3.27
CA TYR A 87 -12.92 -1.60 -2.74
C TYR A 87 -11.66 -1.15 -3.47
N ASN A 88 -11.37 0.15 -3.37
CA ASN A 88 -10.09 0.71 -3.72
C ASN A 88 -9.31 1.03 -2.45
N SER A 89 -8.01 0.83 -2.46
CA SER A 89 -7.09 1.12 -1.35
C SER A 89 -6.05 2.14 -1.77
N ALA A 90 -5.71 3.05 -0.86
CA ALA A 90 -4.58 3.96 -1.00
C ALA A 90 -3.72 3.92 0.27
N LEU A 91 -2.42 3.66 0.11
CA LEU A 91 -1.44 3.57 1.18
C LEU A 91 -0.47 4.74 1.12
N PHE A 92 -0.13 5.31 2.27
CA PHE A 92 0.94 6.30 2.40
C PHE A 92 1.48 6.35 3.83
N ASN A 93 2.62 7.00 4.01
CA ASN A 93 3.26 7.16 5.31
C ASN A 93 4.04 8.46 5.41
N PHE A 94 4.40 8.81 6.64
CA PHE A 94 5.34 9.87 6.98
C PHE A 94 6.00 9.58 8.33
N VAL A 95 7.11 10.28 8.61
CA VAL A 95 7.81 10.15 9.88
C VAL A 95 7.13 10.98 10.96
N VAL A 96 7.09 10.47 12.19
CA VAL A 96 6.58 11.15 13.39
C VAL A 96 7.56 10.99 14.55
N ASP A 97 7.53 11.95 15.48
CA ASP A 97 8.18 11.81 16.77
C ASP A 97 7.23 11.09 17.74
N VAL A 98 7.54 9.84 18.06
CA VAL A 98 6.68 9.01 18.92
C VAL A 98 6.90 9.25 20.41
N ASP A 99 7.99 9.88 20.79
CA ASP A 99 8.31 10.20 22.17
C ASP A 99 7.66 11.52 22.60
N GLY A 100 7.63 12.53 21.73
CA GLY A 100 7.12 13.87 22.04
C GLY A 100 7.87 14.56 23.18
N SER A 101 8.98 13.97 23.65
CA SER A 101 9.84 14.45 24.74
C SER A 101 11.12 15.04 24.20
N SER A 102 12.06 15.36 25.09
CA SER A 102 13.38 15.87 24.71
C SER A 102 14.32 14.80 24.12
N THR A 103 13.94 13.52 24.25
CA THR A 103 14.69 12.37 23.71
C THR A 103 14.01 11.87 22.47
N LYS A 104 14.02 12.32 21.39
CA LYS A 104 13.29 12.01 20.17
C LYS A 104 13.41 10.57 19.75
N GLN A 105 12.32 9.99 19.33
CA GLN A 105 12.28 8.70 18.66
C GLN A 105 11.45 8.80 17.38
N ALA A 106 12.08 8.62 16.23
CA ALA A 106 11.37 8.57 14.97
C ALA A 106 10.61 7.24 14.85
N GLY A 107 9.34 7.34 14.48
CA GLY A 107 8.47 6.23 14.09
C GLY A 107 7.79 6.54 12.76
N ILE A 108 7.16 5.53 12.18
CA ILE A 108 6.50 5.62 10.88
C ILE A 108 5.00 5.64 11.09
N ARG A 109 4.38 6.78 10.85
CA ARG A 109 2.93 6.91 10.78
C ARG A 109 2.47 6.48 9.39
N TRP A 110 1.51 5.54 9.32
CA TRP A 110 1.02 5.00 8.07
C TRP A 110 -0.48 4.92 8.06
N TYR A 111 -1.06 4.92 6.86
CA TYR A 111 -2.49 4.93 6.61
C TYR A 111 -2.86 4.00 5.46
N GLU A 112 -4.02 3.37 5.58
CA GLU A 112 -4.78 2.82 4.49
C GLU A 112 -6.10 3.58 4.41
N LEU A 113 -6.31 4.27 3.29
CA LEU A 113 -7.61 4.81 2.94
C LEU A 113 -8.34 3.82 2.04
N ARG A 114 -9.63 3.72 2.20
CA ARG A 114 -10.51 2.94 1.32
C ARG A 114 -11.65 3.78 0.77
N GLN A 115 -12.08 3.44 -0.44
CA GLN A 115 -13.35 3.86 -1.03
C GLN A 115 -14.07 2.63 -1.59
N THR A 116 -15.38 2.61 -1.52
CA THR A 116 -16.20 1.44 -1.89
C THR A 116 -16.32 1.26 -3.41
N ALA A 117 -16.13 2.32 -4.19
CA ALA A 117 -16.10 2.31 -5.65
C ALA A 117 -15.40 3.57 -6.17
N ASP A 118 -15.09 3.59 -7.47
CA ASP A 118 -14.47 4.74 -8.12
C ASP A 118 -15.36 6.00 -7.98
N GLY A 119 -14.77 7.08 -7.46
CA GLY A 119 -15.46 8.35 -7.26
C GLY A 119 -16.18 8.50 -5.92
N GLU A 120 -16.33 7.43 -5.15
CA GLU A 120 -16.88 7.48 -3.80
C GLU A 120 -15.90 8.18 -2.83
N PRO A 121 -16.37 8.68 -1.68
CA PRO A 121 -15.50 9.28 -0.68
C PRO A 121 -14.43 8.32 -0.17
N TRP A 122 -13.22 8.84 0.05
CA TRP A 122 -12.18 8.14 0.79
C TRP A 122 -12.44 8.19 2.28
N GLU A 123 -12.23 7.08 2.98
CA GLU A 123 -12.29 6.97 4.43
C GLU A 123 -11.00 6.35 4.97
N ILE A 124 -10.62 6.69 6.19
CA ILE A 124 -9.51 6.00 6.88
C ILE A 124 -10.03 4.62 7.29
N PHE A 125 -9.55 3.57 6.61
CA PHE A 125 -9.85 2.19 6.98
C PHE A 125 -8.99 1.74 8.16
N GLN A 126 -7.70 2.13 8.13
CA GLN A 126 -6.78 1.89 9.23
C GLN A 126 -5.64 2.92 9.23
N GLU A 127 -5.11 3.17 10.42
CA GLU A 127 -3.97 4.02 10.67
C GLU A 127 -3.14 3.47 11.83
N GLY A 128 -1.84 3.61 11.76
CA GLY A 128 -0.97 3.13 12.83
C GLY A 128 0.36 3.86 12.87
N THR A 129 1.06 3.70 13.99
CA THR A 129 2.44 4.15 14.13
C THR A 129 3.32 2.93 14.41
N TYR A 130 4.24 2.67 13.49
CA TYR A 130 5.25 1.63 13.67
C TYR A 130 6.49 2.21 14.34
N THR A 131 6.98 1.52 15.35
CA THR A 131 8.25 1.77 16.02
C THR A 131 9.16 0.57 15.82
N ALA A 132 10.42 0.81 15.47
CA ALA A 132 11.38 -0.27 15.34
C ALA A 132 11.62 -0.94 16.70
N PRO A 133 11.98 -2.25 16.73
CA PRO A 133 12.36 -2.94 17.95
C PRO A 133 13.47 -2.20 18.69
N ASP A 134 13.58 -2.45 20.00
CA ASP A 134 14.66 -1.92 20.84
C ASP A 134 14.71 -0.38 20.90
N ASN A 135 13.54 0.28 20.76
CA ASN A 135 13.39 1.73 20.74
C ASN A 135 14.27 2.43 19.68
N ARG A 136 14.67 1.75 18.62
CA ARG A 136 15.42 2.36 17.52
C ARG A 136 14.56 3.34 16.75
N HIS A 137 15.22 4.31 16.13
CA HIS A 137 14.57 5.14 15.12
C HIS A 137 14.13 4.31 13.93
N ALA A 138 12.92 4.60 13.40
CA ALA A 138 12.44 4.12 12.12
C ALA A 138 11.95 5.31 11.30
N TRP A 139 12.48 5.52 10.11
CA TRP A 139 12.11 6.63 9.23
C TRP A 139 12.35 6.30 7.77
N ASN A 140 12.06 7.22 6.89
CA ASN A 140 12.32 7.09 5.44
C ASN A 140 11.71 5.83 4.86
N ALA A 141 10.46 5.54 5.27
CA ALA A 141 9.77 4.33 4.87
C ALA A 141 9.05 4.49 3.53
N SER A 142 8.82 3.35 2.90
CA SER A 142 7.89 3.19 1.79
C SER A 142 7.10 1.91 2.00
N LEU A 143 5.78 1.94 1.74
CA LEU A 143 4.92 0.77 1.91
C LEU A 143 4.03 0.56 0.71
N ILE A 144 3.66 -0.69 0.48
CA ILE A 144 2.85 -1.13 -0.65
C ILE A 144 2.03 -2.36 -0.26
N MET A 145 0.90 -2.55 -0.91
CA MET A 145 0.00 -3.69 -0.71
C MET A 145 0.16 -4.68 -1.86
N ASP A 146 0.31 -5.96 -1.55
CA ASP A 146 0.33 -7.03 -2.53
C ASP A 146 -1.08 -7.39 -3.04
N VAL A 147 -1.17 -8.32 -3.96
CA VAL A 147 -2.44 -8.77 -4.57
C VAL A 147 -3.41 -9.38 -3.55
N ARG A 148 -2.92 -9.91 -2.44
CA ARG A 148 -3.71 -10.51 -1.35
C ARG A 148 -4.11 -9.49 -0.26
N GLY A 149 -3.75 -8.21 -0.43
CA GLY A 149 -4.01 -7.19 0.58
C GLY A 149 -3.02 -7.17 1.76
N ASN A 150 -1.92 -7.93 1.69
CA ASN A 150 -0.87 -7.84 2.68
C ASN A 150 -0.03 -6.58 2.44
N ILE A 151 0.38 -5.91 3.51
CA ILE A 151 1.16 -4.68 3.43
C ILE A 151 2.61 -4.98 3.78
N GLY A 152 3.54 -4.75 2.84
CA GLY A 152 4.97 -4.72 3.09
C GLY A 152 5.47 -3.30 3.27
N MET A 153 6.37 -3.09 4.21
CA MET A 153 6.99 -1.80 4.50
C MET A 153 8.51 -1.96 4.65
N GLY A 154 9.26 -1.26 3.80
CA GLY A 154 10.70 -1.10 3.97
C GLY A 154 11.01 0.23 4.62
N TYR A 155 12.09 0.32 5.41
CA TYR A 155 12.46 1.54 6.13
C TYR A 155 13.94 1.59 6.50
N SER A 156 14.40 2.77 6.90
CA SER A 156 15.70 3.01 7.53
C SER A 156 15.58 2.89 9.04
N GLY A 157 16.56 2.24 9.68
CA GLY A 157 16.62 2.12 11.14
C GLY A 157 18.02 2.34 11.68
N MET A 158 18.12 2.93 12.89
CA MET A 158 19.37 3.03 13.66
C MET A 158 19.07 3.22 15.14
N SER A 159 20.06 3.03 16.00
CA SER A 159 19.93 3.31 17.44
C SER A 159 19.45 4.73 17.71
N SER A 160 18.58 4.87 18.71
CA SER A 160 18.22 6.14 19.36
C SER A 160 18.93 6.26 20.71
N ASP A 161 18.77 7.39 21.37
CA ASP A 161 19.26 7.59 22.74
C ASP A 161 18.63 6.63 23.77
N ASN A 162 17.47 6.05 23.43
CA ASN A 162 16.70 5.11 24.26
C ASN A 162 16.89 3.64 23.85
N SER A 163 17.70 3.35 22.84
CA SER A 163 17.97 1.97 22.43
C SER A 163 18.82 1.24 23.44
N SER A 164 18.54 -0.04 23.70
CA SER A 164 19.38 -0.89 24.56
C SER A 164 20.71 -1.21 23.89
N ASP A 165 20.74 -1.32 22.55
CA ASP A 165 21.97 -1.30 21.76
C ASP A 165 22.15 0.09 21.15
N SER A 166 23.15 0.81 21.64
CA SER A 166 23.46 2.18 21.22
C SER A 166 24.40 2.24 20.00
N GLN A 167 24.68 1.12 19.34
CA GLN A 167 25.70 1.04 18.29
C GLN A 167 25.12 0.66 16.91
N VAL A 168 23.82 0.42 16.78
CA VAL A 168 23.21 0.09 15.48
C VAL A 168 23.30 1.28 14.53
N ARG A 169 24.10 1.11 13.49
CA ARG A 169 24.26 2.12 12.42
C ARG A 169 23.04 2.14 11.51
N VAL A 170 22.95 3.19 10.67
CA VAL A 170 21.88 3.28 9.69
C VAL A 170 21.88 2.09 8.77
N GLY A 171 20.85 1.27 8.88
CA GLY A 171 20.60 0.08 8.06
C GLY A 171 19.27 0.16 7.34
N SER A 172 18.98 -0.85 6.55
CA SER A 172 17.74 -1.03 5.80
C SER A 172 17.02 -2.28 6.30
N TYR A 173 15.77 -2.11 6.65
CA TYR A 173 14.93 -3.12 7.31
C TYR A 173 13.58 -3.22 6.63
N TYR A 174 12.82 -4.26 6.96
CA TYR A 174 11.43 -4.39 6.54
C TYR A 174 10.57 -4.99 7.64
N THR A 175 9.29 -4.75 7.53
CA THR A 175 8.20 -5.36 8.30
C THR A 175 6.95 -5.40 7.45
N GLY A 176 5.83 -5.79 8.00
CA GLY A 176 4.56 -5.81 7.29
C GLY A 176 3.43 -6.35 8.15
N ARG A 177 2.31 -6.60 7.51
CA ARG A 177 1.15 -7.24 8.10
C ARG A 177 0.39 -8.06 7.07
N PHE A 178 -0.27 -9.11 7.52
CA PHE A 178 -1.23 -9.83 6.68
C PHE A 178 -2.57 -9.07 6.60
N ALA A 179 -3.31 -9.31 5.52
CA ALA A 179 -4.63 -8.70 5.32
C ALA A 179 -5.59 -9.01 6.48
N GLN A 180 -5.51 -10.23 7.03
CA GLN A 180 -6.37 -10.73 8.11
C GLN A 180 -5.92 -10.31 9.52
N ASP A 181 -4.78 -9.68 9.66
CA ASP A 181 -4.27 -9.28 10.98
C ASP A 181 -5.15 -8.18 11.62
N PRO A 182 -5.08 -8.02 12.94
CA PRO A 182 -5.72 -6.88 13.60
C PRO A 182 -5.33 -5.56 12.93
N ILE A 183 -6.31 -4.72 12.62
CA ILE A 183 -6.06 -3.42 11.98
C ILE A 183 -5.18 -2.52 12.85
N ASN A 184 -4.53 -1.52 12.23
CA ASN A 184 -3.71 -0.49 12.87
C ASN A 184 -2.33 -0.97 13.38
N VAL A 185 -1.91 -2.21 13.09
CA VAL A 185 -0.65 -2.78 13.60
C VAL A 185 0.12 -3.45 12.46
N MET A 186 1.44 -3.22 12.41
CA MET A 186 2.39 -4.07 11.67
C MET A 186 2.75 -5.26 12.58
N THR A 187 2.38 -6.46 12.16
CA THR A 187 2.42 -7.67 12.99
C THR A 187 3.64 -8.53 12.75
N LEU A 188 4.29 -8.37 11.60
CA LEU A 188 5.48 -9.14 11.26
C LEU A 188 6.70 -8.62 12.03
N GLU A 189 7.50 -9.55 12.50
CA GLU A 189 8.79 -9.22 13.08
C GLU A 189 9.69 -8.51 12.06
N GLU A 190 10.57 -7.65 12.57
CA GLU A 190 11.53 -6.95 11.73
C GLU A 190 12.45 -7.93 10.99
N GLY A 191 12.54 -7.76 9.67
CA GLY A 191 13.55 -8.42 8.86
C GLY A 191 14.67 -7.44 8.47
N ILE A 192 15.89 -7.97 8.39
CA ILE A 192 17.07 -7.18 8.03
C ILE A 192 17.36 -7.34 6.54
N ILE A 193 17.41 -6.23 5.80
CA ILE A 193 17.91 -6.22 4.42
C ILE A 193 19.43 -6.06 4.45
N VAL A 194 19.91 -5.04 5.17
CA VAL A 194 21.34 -4.81 5.38
C VAL A 194 21.56 -3.93 6.60
N GLU A 195 22.53 -4.27 7.41
CA GLU A 195 23.02 -3.42 8.50
C GLU A 195 24.09 -2.46 7.99
N GLY A 196 24.11 -1.23 8.54
CA GLY A 196 25.16 -0.28 8.26
C GLY A 196 26.43 -0.56 9.07
N ASP A 197 27.59 -0.21 8.50
CA ASP A 197 28.90 -0.40 9.14
C ASP A 197 29.56 0.92 9.60
N ALA A 198 28.97 2.07 9.25
CA ALA A 198 29.50 3.39 9.59
C ALA A 198 28.39 4.44 9.65
N ASN A 199 28.69 5.57 10.29
CA ASN A 199 27.81 6.75 10.26
C ASN A 199 27.78 7.41 8.88
N ILE A 200 26.63 7.97 8.53
CA ILE A 200 26.47 8.83 7.35
C ILE A 200 27.31 10.12 7.58
N PRO A 201 28.14 10.52 6.62
CA PRO A 201 29.09 11.63 6.79
C PRO A 201 28.46 13.02 6.61
N GLY A 202 27.17 13.19 6.88
CA GLY A 202 26.46 14.46 6.72
C GLY A 202 25.02 14.38 7.20
N THR A 203 24.31 15.50 7.15
CA THR A 203 22.91 15.60 7.56
C THR A 203 21.96 14.93 6.57
N ARG A 204 22.26 15.04 5.26
CA ARG A 204 21.40 14.49 4.20
C ARG A 204 21.61 13.01 4.02
N TYR A 205 20.51 12.27 4.08
CA TYR A 205 20.47 10.81 3.91
C TYR A 205 19.20 10.40 3.19
N GLY A 206 19.36 9.65 2.10
CA GLY A 206 18.31 9.00 1.36
C GLY A 206 17.26 9.93 0.72
N ASP A 207 16.75 10.86 1.45
CA ASP A 207 15.56 11.68 1.21
C ASP A 207 14.30 10.82 1.07
N TYR A 208 14.27 9.90 0.11
CA TYR A 208 13.17 8.97 -0.10
C TYR A 208 13.70 7.56 -0.36
N SER A 209 13.03 6.58 0.20
CA SER A 209 13.13 5.20 -0.24
C SER A 209 12.02 4.90 -1.25
N LYS A 210 12.06 3.73 -1.86
CA LYS A 210 10.99 3.27 -2.76
C LYS A 210 10.78 1.77 -2.57
N ILE A 211 9.52 1.37 -2.46
CA ILE A 211 9.09 -0.02 -2.54
C ILE A 211 8.24 -0.20 -3.79
N ASP A 212 8.34 -1.36 -4.42
CA ASP A 212 7.50 -1.78 -5.53
C ASP A 212 7.23 -3.29 -5.44
N LEU A 213 6.20 -3.75 -6.13
CA LEU A 213 5.92 -5.18 -6.25
C LEU A 213 6.64 -5.77 -7.45
N ASP A 214 6.99 -7.04 -7.34
CA ASP A 214 7.52 -7.81 -8.46
C ASP A 214 6.40 -7.96 -9.52
N PRO A 215 6.62 -7.44 -10.74
CA PRO A 215 5.58 -7.47 -11.77
C PRO A 215 5.27 -8.88 -12.29
N ASP A 216 6.11 -9.87 -11.97
CA ASP A 216 5.92 -11.26 -12.39
C ASP A 216 4.89 -12.00 -11.52
N ASN A 217 4.86 -11.70 -10.21
CA ASN A 217 4.01 -12.46 -9.29
C ASN A 217 3.19 -11.61 -8.31
N ASP A 218 3.40 -10.29 -8.29
CA ASP A 218 2.67 -9.34 -7.42
C ASP A 218 2.63 -9.73 -5.92
N LYS A 219 3.64 -10.50 -5.47
CA LYS A 219 3.78 -11.04 -4.09
C LYS A 219 5.09 -10.69 -3.42
N LYS A 220 6.16 -10.44 -4.21
CA LYS A 220 7.47 -10.06 -3.71
C LYS A 220 7.59 -8.54 -3.69
N PHE A 221 8.19 -8.04 -2.63
CA PHE A 221 8.42 -6.63 -2.40
C PHE A 221 9.87 -6.30 -2.73
N TRP A 222 10.07 -5.37 -3.65
CA TRP A 222 11.37 -4.80 -4.01
C TRP A 222 11.53 -3.46 -3.31
N PHE A 223 12.48 -3.36 -2.39
CA PHE A 223 12.73 -2.13 -1.64
C PHE A 223 14.13 -1.61 -1.93
N ILE A 224 14.24 -0.32 -2.30
CA ILE A 224 15.52 0.35 -2.52
C ILE A 224 15.71 1.45 -1.49
N ASN A 225 16.89 1.49 -0.91
CA ASN A 225 17.27 2.47 0.12
C ASN A 225 18.77 2.78 0.06
N GLU A 226 19.17 3.85 0.75
CA GLU A 226 20.57 4.20 0.94
C GLU A 226 21.11 3.50 2.20
N VAL A 227 22.41 3.19 2.22
CA VAL A 227 23.12 2.58 3.34
C VAL A 227 24.61 2.91 3.32
N MET A 228 25.24 2.92 4.49
CA MET A 228 26.69 2.90 4.65
C MET A 228 27.16 1.45 4.86
N SER A 229 27.69 0.84 3.80
CA SER A 229 28.25 -0.52 3.86
C SER A 229 29.51 -0.57 2.97
N GLY A 230 30.68 -0.42 3.60
CA GLY A 230 31.94 -0.18 2.89
C GLY A 230 31.89 1.10 2.03
N GLY A 231 31.31 2.17 2.56
CA GLY A 231 31.01 3.45 1.92
C GLY A 231 29.51 3.63 1.60
N ARG A 232 29.14 4.83 1.14
CA ARG A 232 27.78 5.22 0.80
C ARG A 232 27.29 4.49 -0.47
N LYS A 233 26.17 3.77 -0.38
CA LYS A 233 25.60 2.94 -1.44
C LYS A 233 24.08 2.98 -1.42
N ASN A 234 23.48 2.61 -2.56
CA ASN A 234 22.09 2.15 -2.60
C ASN A 234 22.06 0.63 -2.52
N ILE A 235 21.09 0.09 -1.83
CA ILE A 235 20.81 -1.32 -1.73
C ILE A 235 19.38 -1.60 -2.19
N ALA A 236 19.21 -2.64 -3.00
CA ALA A 236 17.89 -3.19 -3.29
C ALA A 236 17.74 -4.51 -2.54
N GLY A 237 16.72 -4.61 -1.70
CA GLY A 237 16.32 -5.81 -1.01
C GLY A 237 15.04 -6.38 -1.61
N VAL A 238 14.92 -7.69 -1.61
CA VAL A 238 13.68 -8.38 -2.00
C VAL A 238 13.22 -9.22 -0.83
N PHE A 239 11.95 -9.08 -0.47
CA PHE A 239 11.35 -9.89 0.59
C PHE A 239 9.93 -10.30 0.21
N GLN A 240 9.42 -11.31 0.89
CA GLN A 240 8.04 -11.78 0.77
C GLN A 240 7.53 -12.03 2.18
N ILE A 241 6.33 -11.58 2.48
CA ILE A 241 5.74 -11.68 3.82
C ILE A 241 4.76 -12.85 3.95
N ALA A 242 4.06 -13.20 2.89
CA ALA A 242 3.13 -14.32 2.87
C ALA A 242 3.79 -15.60 2.36
N SER A 243 3.36 -16.75 2.89
CA SER A 243 3.73 -18.04 2.33
C SER A 243 3.17 -18.21 0.93
N ASN A 244 3.86 -18.97 0.09
CA ASN A 244 3.31 -19.40 -1.17
C ASN A 244 2.24 -20.46 -0.92
N PHE A 245 1.13 -20.38 -1.67
CA PHE A 245 0.14 -21.44 -1.77
C PHE A 245 0.39 -22.26 -3.02
N ASN A 246 -0.02 -23.53 -3.01
CA ASN A 246 0.05 -24.35 -4.21
C ASN A 246 -1.10 -24.03 -5.16
N ASN A 247 -2.30 -23.90 -4.61
CA ASN A 247 -3.52 -23.60 -5.36
C ASN A 247 -4.09 -22.28 -4.85
N ASP A 248 -4.13 -21.26 -5.70
CA ASP A 248 -4.60 -19.94 -5.34
C ASP A 248 -4.93 -19.18 -6.64
N LEU A 249 -6.20 -18.99 -6.91
CA LEU A 249 -6.70 -18.20 -8.02
C LEU A 249 -7.37 -16.93 -7.51
N ALA A 250 -7.20 -15.86 -8.24
CA ALA A 250 -7.87 -14.59 -7.95
C ALA A 250 -8.56 -14.02 -9.19
N ILE A 251 -9.74 -13.43 -9.02
CA ILE A 251 -10.33 -12.54 -10.02
C ILE A 251 -9.76 -11.13 -9.79
N ILE A 252 -8.85 -10.70 -10.66
CA ILE A 252 -8.17 -9.42 -10.50
C ILE A 252 -8.90 -8.25 -11.16
N SER A 253 -9.80 -8.51 -12.10
CA SER A 253 -10.65 -7.47 -12.70
C SER A 253 -11.88 -8.06 -13.40
N ILE A 254 -12.93 -7.25 -13.47
CA ILE A 254 -14.04 -7.40 -14.44
C ILE A 254 -13.74 -6.40 -15.56
N ASP A 255 -13.34 -6.91 -16.72
CA ASP A 255 -12.85 -6.10 -17.82
C ASP A 255 -13.98 -5.50 -18.65
N THR A 256 -15.09 -6.19 -18.74
CA THR A 256 -16.35 -5.70 -19.37
C THR A 256 -17.55 -6.20 -18.57
N PRO A 257 -18.69 -5.48 -18.60
CA PRO A 257 -18.95 -4.23 -19.33
C PRO A 257 -18.40 -2.99 -18.66
N PHE A 258 -18.24 -1.91 -19.42
CA PHE A 258 -17.99 -0.56 -18.89
C PHE A 258 -19.32 0.21 -18.75
N SER A 259 -19.35 1.21 -17.87
CA SER A 259 -20.49 2.14 -17.76
C SER A 259 -20.80 2.81 -19.09
N GLY A 260 -22.09 2.93 -19.43
CA GLY A 260 -22.54 3.52 -20.68
C GLY A 260 -23.92 3.03 -21.08
N VAL A 261 -24.26 3.16 -22.36
CA VAL A 261 -25.48 2.58 -22.92
C VAL A 261 -25.26 1.09 -23.15
N LEU A 262 -25.89 0.27 -22.32
CA LEU A 262 -25.75 -1.18 -22.32
C LEU A 262 -26.93 -1.88 -22.98
N SER A 263 -26.77 -3.14 -23.31
CA SER A 263 -27.76 -3.95 -24.09
C SER A 263 -28.30 -5.12 -23.27
N THR A 264 -29.30 -5.79 -23.82
CA THR A 264 -29.85 -7.06 -23.26
C THR A 264 -28.91 -8.25 -23.41
N ASN A 265 -27.84 -8.12 -24.20
CA ASN A 265 -26.86 -9.19 -24.44
C ASN A 265 -25.45 -8.66 -24.23
N GLN A 266 -25.17 -8.19 -23.00
CA GLN A 266 -23.90 -7.60 -22.66
C GLN A 266 -22.89 -8.68 -22.29
N SER A 267 -21.71 -8.69 -22.94
CA SER A 267 -20.64 -9.61 -22.58
C SER A 267 -20.04 -9.25 -21.24
N VAL A 268 -19.78 -10.26 -20.41
CA VAL A 268 -18.99 -10.14 -19.17
C VAL A 268 -17.66 -10.83 -19.41
N THR A 269 -16.57 -10.10 -19.19
CA THR A 269 -15.19 -10.61 -19.30
C THR A 269 -14.45 -10.32 -18.02
N VAL A 270 -13.70 -11.30 -17.53
CA VAL A 270 -12.89 -11.20 -16.32
C VAL A 270 -11.44 -11.56 -16.62
N THR A 271 -10.53 -11.01 -15.84
CA THR A 271 -9.12 -11.43 -15.80
C THR A 271 -8.89 -12.23 -14.53
N ILE A 272 -8.34 -13.42 -14.70
CA ILE A 272 -8.02 -14.40 -13.66
C ILE A 272 -6.51 -14.47 -13.54
N GLN A 273 -5.98 -14.50 -12.32
CA GLN A 273 -4.56 -14.71 -12.06
C GLN A 273 -4.34 -15.98 -11.23
N ASN A 274 -3.38 -16.80 -11.64
CA ASN A 274 -2.91 -17.91 -10.82
C ASN A 274 -1.80 -17.41 -9.87
N LEU A 275 -2.12 -17.26 -8.60
CA LEU A 275 -1.22 -16.84 -7.53
C LEU A 275 -0.52 -18.01 -6.84
N GLY A 276 -0.98 -19.25 -7.15
CA GLY A 276 -0.40 -20.49 -6.65
C GLY A 276 0.93 -20.87 -7.31
N GLU A 277 1.63 -21.82 -6.70
CA GLU A 277 2.87 -22.41 -7.25
C GLU A 277 2.58 -23.54 -8.27
N ALA A 278 1.36 -24.10 -8.27
CA ALA A 278 0.95 -25.14 -9.19
C ALA A 278 0.21 -24.55 -10.41
N ASP A 279 0.36 -25.21 -11.57
CA ASP A 279 -0.49 -24.94 -12.72
C ASP A 279 -1.92 -25.41 -12.43
N VAL A 280 -2.92 -24.62 -12.78
CA VAL A 280 -4.34 -24.95 -12.54
C VAL A 280 -5.13 -24.97 -13.84
N SER A 281 -6.12 -25.88 -13.91
CA SER A 281 -7.04 -26.01 -15.05
C SER A 281 -8.32 -26.72 -14.63
N GLY A 282 -9.40 -26.56 -15.42
CA GLY A 282 -10.65 -27.26 -15.19
C GLY A 282 -11.38 -26.84 -13.91
N PHE A 283 -11.40 -25.56 -13.64
CA PHE A 283 -12.12 -24.95 -12.52
C PHE A 283 -13.32 -24.13 -13.02
N ASP A 284 -14.25 -23.85 -12.12
CA ASP A 284 -15.40 -23.03 -12.47
C ASP A 284 -15.11 -21.55 -12.17
N VAL A 285 -15.73 -20.69 -12.97
CA VAL A 285 -15.76 -19.23 -12.78
C VAL A 285 -17.19 -18.77 -12.77
N SER A 286 -17.49 -17.72 -12.03
CA SER A 286 -18.84 -17.21 -11.94
C SER A 286 -18.91 -15.70 -12.07
N TYR A 287 -20.10 -15.21 -12.47
CA TYR A 287 -20.51 -13.82 -12.22
C TYR A 287 -21.95 -13.75 -11.74
N GLN A 288 -22.27 -12.70 -11.00
CA GLN A 288 -23.61 -12.41 -10.51
C GLN A 288 -23.92 -10.92 -10.67
N ILE A 289 -25.17 -10.60 -11.04
CA ILE A 289 -25.68 -9.23 -11.15
C ILE A 289 -26.63 -8.98 -9.99
N GLY A 290 -26.23 -8.13 -9.05
CA GLY A 290 -26.99 -7.85 -7.82
C GLY A 290 -27.38 -9.14 -7.11
N ASN A 291 -28.69 -9.40 -6.97
CA ASN A 291 -29.23 -10.60 -6.32
C ASN A 291 -29.80 -11.62 -7.34
N ASN A 292 -29.47 -11.51 -8.63
CA ASN A 292 -29.92 -12.45 -9.63
C ASN A 292 -29.27 -13.83 -9.46
N VAL A 293 -29.72 -14.80 -10.22
CA VAL A 293 -29.07 -16.13 -10.24
C VAL A 293 -27.64 -16.00 -10.78
N GLU A 294 -26.73 -16.59 -10.06
CA GLU A 294 -25.33 -16.66 -10.44
C GLU A 294 -25.14 -17.47 -11.72
N VAL A 295 -24.35 -16.97 -12.64
CA VAL A 295 -23.92 -17.66 -13.86
C VAL A 295 -22.60 -18.34 -13.55
N ILE A 296 -22.53 -19.66 -13.75
CA ILE A 296 -21.33 -20.47 -13.51
C ILE A 296 -20.94 -21.14 -14.81
N GLU A 297 -19.69 -21.03 -15.22
CA GLU A 297 -19.11 -21.67 -16.41
C GLU A 297 -17.73 -22.23 -16.07
N THR A 298 -17.30 -23.25 -16.80
CA THR A 298 -16.02 -23.92 -16.56
C THR A 298 -14.92 -23.33 -17.45
N TYR A 299 -13.82 -22.89 -16.84
CA TYR A 299 -12.57 -22.60 -17.52
C TYR A 299 -11.76 -23.89 -17.70
N SER A 300 -11.52 -24.28 -18.95
CA SER A 300 -10.92 -25.59 -19.26
C SER A 300 -9.42 -25.55 -19.61
N GLU A 301 -8.88 -24.37 -19.90
CA GLU A 301 -7.48 -24.22 -20.26
C GLU A 301 -6.59 -24.21 -19.00
N THR A 302 -5.28 -24.26 -19.17
CA THR A 302 -4.32 -24.21 -18.07
C THR A 302 -3.82 -22.79 -17.88
N ILE A 303 -3.87 -22.30 -16.62
CA ILE A 303 -3.19 -21.08 -16.20
C ILE A 303 -1.95 -21.54 -15.42
N THR A 304 -0.77 -21.28 -15.97
CA THR A 304 0.49 -21.61 -15.29
C THR A 304 0.73 -20.71 -14.09
N SER A 305 1.53 -21.18 -13.14
CA SER A 305 1.90 -20.40 -11.94
C SER A 305 2.37 -18.97 -12.31
N GLY A 306 1.84 -17.97 -11.61
CA GLY A 306 2.13 -16.55 -11.81
C GLY A 306 1.45 -15.90 -13.02
N SER A 307 0.81 -16.69 -13.91
CA SER A 307 0.24 -16.18 -15.16
C SER A 307 -1.19 -15.68 -14.99
N ILE A 308 -1.62 -14.87 -15.94
CA ILE A 308 -2.99 -14.36 -16.07
C ILE A 308 -3.68 -14.96 -17.28
N ALA A 309 -5.00 -15.04 -17.20
CA ALA A 309 -5.87 -15.41 -18.34
C ALA A 309 -7.12 -14.56 -18.33
N GLN A 310 -7.65 -14.27 -19.53
CA GLN A 310 -8.97 -13.66 -19.67
C GLN A 310 -10.02 -14.71 -19.96
N TYR A 311 -11.18 -14.56 -19.35
CA TYR A 311 -12.35 -15.38 -19.63
C TYR A 311 -13.56 -14.51 -19.97
N THR A 312 -14.17 -14.74 -21.14
CA THR A 312 -15.43 -14.11 -21.52
C THR A 312 -16.54 -15.13 -21.38
N PHE A 313 -17.51 -14.84 -20.52
CA PHE A 313 -18.65 -15.71 -20.30
C PHE A 313 -19.47 -15.87 -21.57
N THR A 314 -19.92 -17.11 -21.84
CA THR A 314 -20.81 -17.42 -22.97
C THR A 314 -22.23 -16.95 -22.70
N THR A 315 -22.64 -16.95 -21.43
CA THR A 315 -23.91 -16.41 -20.98
C THR A 315 -23.80 -14.89 -20.82
N THR A 316 -24.62 -14.15 -21.57
CA THR A 316 -24.60 -12.67 -21.55
C THR A 316 -25.52 -12.11 -20.47
N ALA A 317 -25.23 -10.87 -20.04
CA ALA A 317 -25.99 -10.15 -19.05
C ALA A 317 -27.02 -9.20 -19.71
N ASP A 318 -28.24 -9.10 -19.18
CA ASP A 318 -29.18 -8.06 -19.52
C ASP A 318 -28.97 -6.84 -18.61
N LEU A 319 -28.39 -5.79 -19.16
CA LEU A 319 -28.10 -4.53 -18.49
C LEU A 319 -28.76 -3.34 -19.19
N SER A 320 -29.90 -3.58 -19.85
CA SER A 320 -30.52 -2.63 -20.78
C SER A 320 -31.43 -1.58 -20.13
N THR A 321 -31.68 -1.64 -18.83
CA THR A 321 -32.53 -0.66 -18.14
C THR A 321 -31.80 0.67 -18.01
N GLU A 322 -32.32 1.69 -18.69
CA GLU A 322 -31.74 3.04 -18.69
C GLU A 322 -31.81 3.68 -17.29
N GLY A 323 -30.68 4.23 -16.83
CA GLY A 323 -30.58 4.91 -15.54
C GLY A 323 -30.42 3.96 -14.34
N GLU A 324 -30.35 2.63 -14.57
CA GLU A 324 -30.11 1.65 -13.52
C GLU A 324 -28.61 1.54 -13.23
N THR A 325 -28.28 1.30 -11.96
CA THR A 325 -26.91 0.98 -11.51
C THR A 325 -26.83 -0.51 -11.21
N TYR A 326 -25.99 -1.23 -11.92
CA TYR A 326 -25.78 -2.66 -11.74
C TYR A 326 -24.49 -2.92 -10.95
N THR A 327 -24.60 -3.75 -9.92
CA THR A 327 -23.45 -4.33 -9.25
C THR A 327 -23.16 -5.69 -9.87
N ILE A 328 -21.95 -5.89 -10.36
CA ILE A 328 -21.49 -7.17 -10.90
C ILE A 328 -20.39 -7.68 -10.00
N THR A 329 -20.54 -8.92 -9.51
CA THR A 329 -19.51 -9.64 -8.77
C THR A 329 -19.07 -10.85 -9.60
N SER A 330 -17.83 -11.28 -9.43
CA SER A 330 -17.27 -12.45 -10.10
C SER A 330 -16.37 -13.18 -9.13
N SER A 331 -16.34 -14.51 -9.22
CA SER A 331 -15.49 -15.36 -8.38
C SER A 331 -14.84 -16.48 -9.17
N SER A 332 -13.65 -16.88 -8.76
CA SER A 332 -13.05 -18.17 -9.09
C SER A 332 -13.56 -19.24 -8.13
N LEU A 333 -13.83 -20.44 -8.62
CA LEU A 333 -14.40 -21.55 -7.84
C LEU A 333 -13.45 -22.75 -7.90
N LEU A 334 -12.17 -22.54 -7.59
CA LEU A 334 -11.16 -23.59 -7.58
C LEU A 334 -11.34 -24.47 -6.34
N ASN A 335 -11.57 -25.77 -6.57
CA ASN A 335 -11.62 -26.71 -5.44
C ASN A 335 -10.25 -26.87 -4.79
N GLY A 336 -10.15 -26.53 -3.51
CA GLY A 336 -8.91 -26.58 -2.74
C GLY A 336 -8.06 -25.32 -2.90
N ASP A 337 -8.69 -24.21 -3.26
CA ASP A 337 -8.07 -22.89 -3.13
C ASP A 337 -7.62 -22.66 -1.68
N GLU A 338 -6.39 -22.18 -1.51
CA GLU A 338 -5.76 -21.99 -0.20
C GLU A 338 -5.94 -20.56 0.31
N ASP A 339 -6.43 -19.63 -0.54
CA ASP A 339 -6.82 -18.27 -0.16
C ASP A 339 -8.18 -17.86 -0.75
N PRO A 340 -9.28 -18.37 -0.22
CA PRO A 340 -10.62 -18.06 -0.76
C PRO A 340 -11.06 -16.60 -0.50
N THR A 341 -10.20 -15.73 0.01
CA THR A 341 -10.55 -14.32 0.26
C THR A 341 -10.31 -13.43 -0.96
N ASN A 342 -9.60 -13.92 -1.95
CA ASN A 342 -9.29 -13.22 -3.20
C ASN A 342 -10.01 -13.80 -4.44
N ASP A 343 -10.84 -14.82 -4.25
CA ASP A 343 -11.64 -15.51 -5.28
C ASP A 343 -12.63 -14.59 -6.02
#